data_f8d590eaab96b6eda202d11662ee6cd4
#
_entry.id   f8d590eaab96b6eda202d11662ee6cd4
#
_cell.length_a   1.000
_cell.length_b   1.000
_cell.length_c   1.000
_cell.angle_alpha   90.00
_cell.angle_beta   90.00
_cell.angle_gamma   90.00
#
_symmetry.space_group_name_H-M   'P 1'
#
loop_
_entity.id
_entity.type
_entity.pdbx_description
1 polymer ?
#
loop_
_entity_poly.entity_id
_entity_poly.type
_entity_poly.pdbx_seq_one_letter_code
_entity_poly.pdbx_strand_id
1 'polypeptide(L)'
;LAPSVEFMSLLCSSGALERFPGLRVVSVESGVGWFPWCGQAMDEAYRKHHMWSFPKLKHLPSDYLKTQCFATFMEDPVGLSLAEEFGYSESMLWSNDYPHQEGTWPHSAEAIERQMNRLSEETRAKILGETAKALFGFDV
;
A
#
# COMPACT_ATOMS: atom_id res chain seq x y z
N LEU A 1 4.62 -10.88 7.05
CA LEU A 1 4.65 -10.41 5.65
C LEU A 1 3.92 -11.36 4.69
N ALA A 2 4.28 -12.66 4.64
CA ALA A 2 3.66 -13.61 3.69
C ALA A 2 2.12 -13.65 3.77
N PRO A 3 1.47 -13.70 4.95
CA PRO A 3 0.01 -13.65 5.07
C PRO A 3 -0.61 -12.38 4.48
N SER A 4 0.04 -11.22 4.61
CA SER A 4 -0.46 -9.95 4.06
C SER A 4 -0.46 -9.95 2.53
N VAL A 5 0.62 -10.45 1.93
CA VAL A 5 0.73 -10.61 0.47
C VAL A 5 -0.32 -11.57 -0.07
N GLU A 6 -0.48 -12.73 0.57
CA GLU A 6 -1.47 -13.74 0.19
C GLU A 6 -2.90 -13.18 0.27
N PHE A 7 -3.26 -12.57 1.40
CA PHE A 7 -4.58 -12.00 1.61
C PHE A 7 -4.91 -10.90 0.58
N MET A 8 -3.99 -9.95 0.38
CA MET A 8 -4.22 -8.87 -0.57
C MET A 8 -4.30 -9.38 -2.01
N SER A 9 -3.48 -10.37 -2.37
CA SER A 9 -3.53 -10.99 -3.70
C SER A 9 -4.86 -11.68 -3.96
N LEU A 10 -5.37 -12.45 -2.99
CA LEU A 10 -6.68 -13.09 -3.06
C LEU A 10 -7.80 -12.05 -3.18
N LEU A 11 -7.74 -11.00 -2.36
CA LEU A 11 -8.75 -9.94 -2.35
C LEU A 11 -8.83 -9.22 -3.70
N CYS A 12 -7.69 -8.77 -4.24
CA CYS A 12 -7.61 -8.08 -5.53
C CYS A 12 -8.05 -8.97 -6.71
N SER A 13 -7.78 -10.28 -6.62
CA SER A 13 -8.06 -11.22 -7.72
C SER A 13 -9.46 -11.86 -7.64
N SER A 14 -10.13 -11.79 -6.48
CA SER A 14 -11.44 -12.44 -6.24
C SER A 14 -12.64 -11.72 -6.85
N GLY A 15 -12.46 -10.48 -7.34
CA GLY A 15 -13.54 -9.59 -7.74
C GLY A 15 -14.33 -8.99 -6.57
N ALA A 16 -13.89 -9.18 -5.33
CA ALA A 16 -14.55 -8.60 -4.15
C ALA A 16 -14.49 -7.07 -4.19
N LEU A 17 -13.33 -6.50 -4.48
CA LEU A 17 -13.13 -5.04 -4.55
C LEU A 17 -13.93 -4.40 -5.67
N GLU A 18 -14.16 -5.11 -6.76
CA GLU A 18 -15.04 -4.66 -7.84
C GLU A 18 -16.52 -4.66 -7.44
N ARG A 19 -16.96 -5.70 -6.71
CA ARG A 19 -18.34 -5.78 -6.19
C ARG A 19 -18.61 -4.77 -5.08
N PHE A 20 -17.59 -4.40 -4.34
CA PHE A 20 -17.68 -3.47 -3.20
C PHE A 20 -16.72 -2.29 -3.40
N PRO A 21 -17.03 -1.34 -4.30
CA PRO A 21 -16.11 -0.25 -4.66
C PRO A 21 -15.85 0.73 -3.51
N GLY A 22 -16.68 0.74 -2.48
CA GLY A 22 -16.47 1.52 -1.25
C GLY A 22 -15.60 0.84 -0.19
N LEU A 23 -15.28 -0.45 -0.37
CA LEU A 23 -14.46 -1.17 0.59
C LEU A 23 -13.01 -0.64 0.55
N ARG A 24 -12.45 -0.41 1.72
CA ARG A 24 -11.04 -0.07 1.93
C ARG A 24 -10.42 -1.07 2.89
N VAL A 25 -9.22 -1.52 2.57
CA VAL A 25 -8.51 -2.54 3.36
C VAL A 25 -7.11 -2.04 3.68
N VAL A 26 -6.73 -2.11 4.94
CA VAL A 26 -5.41 -1.67 5.41
C VAL A 26 -4.65 -2.87 5.98
N SER A 27 -3.47 -3.14 5.45
CA SER A 27 -2.52 -4.07 6.05
C SER A 27 -1.64 -3.32 7.03
N VAL A 28 -1.82 -3.57 8.31
CA VAL A 28 -1.11 -2.87 9.38
C VAL A 28 0.19 -3.62 9.71
N GLU A 29 1.28 -2.88 9.97
CA GLU A 29 2.61 -3.41 10.35
C GLU A 29 3.21 -4.41 9.33
N SER A 30 2.93 -4.21 8.05
CA SER A 30 3.37 -5.17 7.02
C SER A 30 4.49 -4.66 6.11
N GLY A 31 4.90 -3.40 6.29
CA GLY A 31 5.76 -2.72 5.33
C GLY A 31 5.05 -2.47 4.00
N VAL A 32 5.70 -1.80 3.08
CA VAL A 32 5.13 -1.39 1.78
C VAL A 32 5.96 -1.82 0.57
N GLY A 33 7.18 -2.32 0.79
CA GLY A 33 8.09 -2.74 -0.30
C GLY A 33 7.54 -3.87 -1.16
N TRP A 34 6.63 -4.66 -0.64
CA TRP A 34 5.98 -5.74 -1.37
C TRP A 34 4.84 -5.27 -2.31
N PHE A 35 4.29 -4.07 -2.11
CA PHE A 35 3.15 -3.56 -2.89
C PHE A 35 3.44 -3.50 -4.39
N PRO A 36 4.51 -2.81 -4.87
CA PRO A 36 4.79 -2.71 -6.30
C PRO A 36 5.06 -4.08 -6.94
N TRP A 37 5.82 -4.92 -6.26
CA TRP A 37 6.10 -6.29 -6.73
C TRP A 37 4.83 -7.13 -6.82
N CYS A 38 3.99 -7.10 -5.78
CA CYS A 38 2.74 -7.86 -5.72
C CYS A 38 1.78 -7.43 -6.84
N GLY A 39 1.61 -6.12 -7.05
CA GLY A 39 0.79 -5.59 -8.13
C GLY A 39 1.27 -6.06 -9.50
N GLN A 40 2.57 -5.97 -9.76
CA GLN A 40 3.15 -6.46 -11.02
C GLN A 40 2.94 -7.96 -11.21
N ALA A 41 3.21 -8.76 -10.17
CA ALA A 41 3.07 -10.22 -10.25
C ALA A 41 1.62 -10.66 -10.50
N MET A 42 0.66 -10.03 -9.82
CA MET A 42 -0.76 -10.27 -10.04
C MET A 42 -1.20 -9.92 -11.46
N ASP A 43 -0.77 -8.77 -11.98
CA ASP A 43 -1.10 -8.32 -13.33
C ASP A 43 -0.53 -9.26 -14.39
N GLU A 44 0.71 -9.70 -14.21
CA GLU A 44 1.33 -10.65 -15.11
C GLU A 44 0.59 -11.98 -15.11
N ALA A 45 0.26 -12.51 -13.95
CA ALA A 45 -0.53 -13.73 -13.80
C ALA A 45 -1.90 -13.58 -14.45
N TYR A 46 -2.60 -12.47 -14.20
CA TYR A 46 -3.92 -12.21 -14.78
C TYR A 46 -3.87 -12.12 -16.30
N ARG A 47 -2.93 -11.37 -16.88
CA ARG A 47 -2.77 -11.27 -18.35
C ARG A 47 -2.53 -12.62 -19.02
N LYS A 48 -1.78 -13.51 -18.36
CA LYS A 48 -1.45 -14.84 -18.89
C LYS A 48 -2.58 -15.86 -18.73
N HIS A 49 -3.38 -15.73 -17.67
CA HIS A 49 -4.33 -16.78 -17.26
C HIS A 49 -5.81 -16.36 -17.29
N HIS A 50 -6.14 -15.09 -17.55
CA HIS A 50 -7.52 -14.60 -17.54
C HIS A 50 -8.45 -15.33 -18.52
N MET A 51 -7.93 -15.98 -19.54
CA MET A 51 -8.72 -16.74 -20.53
C MET A 51 -9.57 -17.83 -19.87
N TRP A 52 -9.02 -18.47 -18.83
CA TRP A 52 -9.65 -19.58 -18.10
C TRP A 52 -9.82 -19.34 -16.61
N SER A 53 -9.42 -18.18 -16.09
CA SER A 53 -9.63 -17.80 -14.70
C SER A 53 -10.95 -17.07 -14.48
N PHE A 54 -11.50 -17.19 -13.28
CA PHE A 54 -12.70 -16.48 -12.84
C PHE A 54 -12.48 -15.93 -11.43
N PRO A 55 -13.10 -14.78 -11.12
CA PRO A 55 -13.96 -13.97 -11.99
C PRO A 55 -13.17 -13.22 -13.07
N LYS A 56 -13.88 -12.71 -14.07
CA LYS A 56 -13.32 -11.74 -15.02
C LYS A 56 -13.37 -10.37 -14.38
N LEU A 57 -12.21 -9.74 -14.25
CA LEU A 57 -12.08 -8.40 -13.66
C LEU A 57 -12.20 -7.32 -14.74
N LYS A 58 -12.78 -6.16 -14.41
CA LYS A 58 -12.85 -4.99 -15.29
C LYS A 58 -11.53 -4.24 -15.38
N HIS A 59 -10.77 -4.26 -14.30
CA HIS A 59 -9.46 -3.63 -14.18
C HIS A 59 -8.41 -4.67 -13.84
N LEU A 60 -7.15 -4.30 -13.94
CA LEU A 60 -6.05 -5.16 -13.50
C LEU A 60 -6.04 -5.28 -11.97
N PRO A 61 -5.57 -6.41 -11.41
CA PRO A 61 -5.46 -6.57 -9.96
C PRO A 61 -4.69 -5.44 -9.26
N SER A 62 -3.65 -4.89 -9.91
CA SER A 62 -2.89 -3.76 -9.38
C SER A 62 -3.70 -2.48 -9.25
N ASP A 63 -4.73 -2.26 -10.09
CA ASP A 63 -5.58 -1.07 -9.99
C ASP A 63 -6.41 -1.11 -8.70
N TYR A 64 -6.93 -2.28 -8.33
CA TYR A 64 -7.63 -2.45 -7.05
C TYR A 64 -6.67 -2.31 -5.86
N LEU A 65 -5.44 -2.84 -5.99
CA LEU A 65 -4.41 -2.70 -4.96
C LEU A 65 -4.09 -1.21 -4.69
N LYS A 66 -3.97 -0.40 -5.74
CA LYS A 66 -3.67 1.04 -5.64
C LYS A 66 -4.81 1.89 -5.11
N THR A 67 -6.06 1.50 -5.36
CA THR A 67 -7.22 2.37 -5.09
C THR A 67 -8.01 1.99 -3.84
N GLN A 68 -7.93 0.73 -3.42
CA GLN A 68 -8.74 0.21 -2.32
C GLN A 68 -7.94 -0.46 -1.22
N CYS A 69 -6.64 -0.75 -1.45
CA CYS A 69 -5.77 -1.37 -0.47
C CYS A 69 -4.68 -0.40 -0.01
N PHE A 70 -4.38 -0.46 1.27
CA PHE A 70 -3.40 0.39 1.93
C PHE A 70 -2.50 -0.46 2.82
N ALA A 71 -1.29 0.02 3.10
CA ALA A 71 -0.41 -0.63 4.06
C ALA A 71 0.34 0.40 4.92
N THR A 72 0.56 0.04 6.19
CA THR A 72 1.35 0.85 7.10
C THR A 72 2.79 0.35 7.17
N PHE A 73 3.71 1.27 7.41
CA PHE A 73 5.12 0.99 7.59
C PHE A 73 5.77 2.00 8.53
N MET A 74 6.88 1.60 9.13
CA MET A 74 7.75 2.46 9.95
C MET A 74 8.98 2.90 9.16
N GLU A 75 9.76 1.95 8.71
CA GLU A 75 10.93 2.14 7.88
C GLU A 75 10.92 1.12 6.73
N ASP A 76 10.78 1.62 5.49
CA ASP A 76 10.79 0.79 4.29
C ASP A 76 11.34 1.57 3.09
N PRO A 77 12.67 1.77 3.04
CA PRO A 77 13.30 2.52 1.95
C PRO A 77 13.11 1.86 0.57
N VAL A 78 12.91 0.54 0.53
CA VAL A 78 12.66 -0.19 -0.73
C VAL A 78 11.29 0.18 -1.29
N GLY A 79 10.25 0.12 -0.46
CA GLY A 79 8.90 0.51 -0.86
C GLY A 79 8.81 1.97 -1.28
N LEU A 80 9.43 2.85 -0.50
CA LEU A 80 9.45 4.28 -0.78
C LEU A 80 10.19 4.62 -2.08
N SER A 81 11.26 3.90 -2.41
CA SER A 81 12.00 4.14 -3.67
C SER A 81 11.19 3.86 -4.93
N LEU A 82 10.12 3.06 -4.83
CA LEU A 82 9.25 2.67 -5.92
C LEU A 82 7.87 3.37 -5.87
N ALA A 83 7.58 4.10 -4.80
CA ALA A 83 6.26 4.67 -4.54
C ALA A 83 5.77 5.60 -5.66
N GLU A 84 6.59 6.56 -6.07
CA GLU A 84 6.25 7.52 -7.12
C GLU A 84 6.27 6.88 -8.50
N GLU A 85 7.33 6.13 -8.83
CA GLU A 85 7.51 5.52 -10.14
C GLU A 85 6.38 4.55 -10.52
N PHE A 86 5.88 3.78 -9.53
CA PHE A 86 4.83 2.79 -9.78
C PHE A 86 3.43 3.23 -9.30
N GLY A 87 3.30 4.47 -8.81
CA GLY A 87 2.01 5.06 -8.45
C GLY A 87 1.36 4.44 -7.21
N TYR A 88 2.14 4.16 -6.16
CA TYR A 88 1.66 3.62 -4.89
C TYR A 88 1.69 4.62 -3.73
N SER A 89 2.05 5.88 -3.98
CA SER A 89 2.18 6.91 -2.93
C SER A 89 0.89 7.09 -2.10
N GLU A 90 -0.26 6.97 -2.75
CA GLU A 90 -1.58 7.13 -2.10
C GLU A 90 -2.08 5.87 -1.37
N SER A 91 -1.32 4.77 -1.44
CA SER A 91 -1.64 3.51 -0.77
C SER A 91 -0.75 3.26 0.45
N MET A 92 0.21 4.14 0.72
CA MET A 92 1.20 3.99 1.79
C MET A 92 0.89 4.94 2.95
N LEU A 93 0.96 4.41 4.15
CA LEU A 93 0.67 5.12 5.40
C LEU A 93 1.85 4.97 6.35
N TRP A 94 2.49 6.06 6.72
CA TRP A 94 3.54 6.02 7.72
C TRP A 94 2.96 5.90 9.12
N SER A 95 3.61 5.11 9.99
CA SER A 95 3.31 5.03 11.42
C SER A 95 4.60 4.88 12.24
N ASN A 96 4.59 5.28 13.50
CA ASN A 96 5.75 5.17 14.38
C ASN A 96 5.75 3.93 15.26
N ASP A 97 4.65 3.19 15.28
CA ASP A 97 4.43 1.97 16.07
C ASP A 97 4.65 2.13 17.59
N TYR A 98 4.41 3.32 18.11
CA TYR A 98 4.48 3.55 19.55
C TYR A 98 3.38 2.77 20.30
N PRO A 99 3.68 2.06 21.44
CA PRO A 99 4.96 2.07 22.20
C PRO A 99 5.84 0.83 22.00
N HIS A 100 5.76 0.15 20.85
CA HIS A 100 6.55 -1.06 20.59
C HIS A 100 8.05 -0.76 20.46
N GLN A 101 8.89 -1.74 20.81
CA GLN A 101 10.36 -1.57 20.81
C GLN A 101 10.94 -1.36 19.40
N GLU A 102 10.33 -1.98 18.37
CA GLU A 102 10.70 -1.83 16.98
C GLU A 102 10.24 -0.52 16.37
N GLY A 103 9.42 0.26 17.08
CA GLY A 103 8.93 1.56 16.64
C GLY A 103 10.02 2.63 16.49
N THR A 104 9.73 3.68 15.75
CA THR A 104 10.68 4.77 15.49
C THR A 104 10.74 5.82 16.61
N TRP A 105 9.84 5.79 17.57
CA TRP A 105 9.83 6.74 18.69
C TRP A 105 10.99 6.46 19.64
N PRO A 106 11.72 7.48 20.19
CA PRO A 106 11.46 8.94 20.04
C PRO A 106 12.15 9.59 18.83
N HIS A 107 12.73 8.82 17.92
CA HIS A 107 13.54 9.29 16.79
C HIS A 107 12.77 9.30 15.47
N SER A 108 11.45 9.48 15.53
CA SER A 108 10.56 9.45 14.36
C SER A 108 10.91 10.51 13.30
N ALA A 109 11.30 11.71 13.74
CA ALA A 109 11.69 12.78 12.82
C ALA A 109 12.92 12.42 11.99
N GLU A 110 13.95 11.85 12.64
CA GLU A 110 15.17 11.40 11.98
C GLU A 110 14.92 10.21 11.04
N ALA A 111 14.03 9.29 11.45
CA ALA A 111 13.63 8.15 10.62
C ALA A 111 12.91 8.62 9.35
N ILE A 112 11.98 9.57 9.46
CA ILE A 112 11.28 10.17 8.33
C ILE A 112 12.28 10.85 7.38
N GLU A 113 13.15 11.73 7.88
CA GLU A 113 14.13 12.43 7.05
C GLU A 113 15.08 11.46 6.34
N ARG A 114 15.57 10.45 7.04
CA ARG A 114 16.50 9.46 6.48
C ARG A 114 15.91 8.72 5.28
N GLN A 115 14.63 8.31 5.37
CA GLN A 115 14.02 7.45 4.36
C GLN A 115 13.23 8.19 3.28
N MET A 116 12.74 9.42 3.56
CA MET A 116 11.85 10.16 2.67
C MET A 116 12.49 11.39 2.03
N ASN A 117 13.79 11.64 2.24
CA ASN A 117 14.46 12.83 1.74
C ASN A 117 14.56 12.94 0.21
N ARG A 118 14.28 11.86 -0.51
CA ARG A 118 14.29 11.80 -1.98
C ARG A 118 12.89 11.90 -2.61
N LEU A 119 11.85 11.81 -1.81
CA LEU A 119 10.48 11.91 -2.28
C LEU A 119 10.10 13.38 -2.49
N SER A 120 9.17 13.63 -3.40
CA SER A 120 8.54 14.94 -3.54
C SER A 120 7.82 15.36 -2.26
N GLU A 121 7.68 16.66 -2.03
CA GLU A 121 6.92 17.17 -0.86
C GLU A 121 5.47 16.70 -0.88
N GLU A 122 4.86 16.61 -2.07
CA GLU A 122 3.50 16.10 -2.25
C GLU A 122 3.38 14.64 -1.79
N THR A 123 4.31 13.78 -2.24
CA THR A 123 4.35 12.37 -1.83
C THR A 123 4.58 12.22 -0.33
N ARG A 124 5.49 13.00 0.24
CA ARG A 124 5.72 13.00 1.69
C ARG A 124 4.47 13.38 2.47
N ALA A 125 3.77 14.44 2.07
CA ALA A 125 2.53 14.87 2.72
C ALA A 125 1.45 13.78 2.68
N LYS A 126 1.26 13.14 1.54
CA LYS A 126 0.32 12.01 1.38
C LYS A 126 0.66 10.87 2.34
N ILE A 127 1.90 10.39 2.32
CA ILE A 127 2.34 9.25 3.13
C ILE A 127 2.29 9.56 4.64
N LEU A 128 2.66 10.78 5.03
CA LEU A 128 2.73 11.18 6.45
C LEU A 128 1.38 11.50 7.10
N GLY A 129 0.33 11.82 6.30
CA GLY A 129 -0.93 12.15 6.94
C GLY A 129 -2.13 12.33 6.02
N GLU A 130 -1.99 12.92 4.83
CA GLU A 130 -3.14 13.24 3.98
C GLU A 130 -3.94 12.00 3.55
N THR A 131 -3.24 10.90 3.21
CA THR A 131 -3.89 9.62 2.89
C THR A 131 -4.65 9.07 4.10
N ALA A 132 -4.08 9.11 5.29
CA ALA A 132 -4.76 8.68 6.51
C ALA A 132 -5.97 9.57 6.83
N LYS A 133 -5.80 10.90 6.70
CA LYS A 133 -6.89 11.87 6.86
C LYS A 133 -8.07 11.55 5.94
N ALA A 134 -7.81 11.34 4.66
CA ALA A 134 -8.85 11.02 3.68
C ALA A 134 -9.49 9.65 3.93
N LEU A 135 -8.68 8.64 4.27
CA LEU A 135 -9.13 7.26 4.47
C LEU A 135 -10.02 7.11 5.71
N PHE A 136 -9.66 7.74 6.81
CA PHE A 136 -10.34 7.62 8.11
C PHE A 136 -11.30 8.78 8.42
N GLY A 137 -11.35 9.81 7.58
CA GLY A 137 -12.25 10.95 7.76
C GLY A 137 -11.86 11.84 8.94
N PHE A 138 -10.57 12.05 9.18
CA PHE A 138 -10.13 12.93 10.27
C PHE A 138 -10.32 14.41 9.92
N ASP A 139 -10.91 15.15 10.82
CA ASP A 139 -11.03 16.62 10.76
C ASP A 139 -9.85 17.28 11.51
N VAL A 140 -8.68 17.30 10.87
CA VAL A 140 -7.46 17.90 11.41
C VAL A 140 -6.83 18.86 10.40
#